data_05948f257b306292733d2943b95633ae
#
_entry.id   05948f257b306292733d2943b95633ae
#
_cell.length_a   1.000
_cell.length_b   1.000
_cell.length_c   1.000
_cell.angle_alpha   90.00
_cell.angle_beta   90.00
_cell.angle_gamma   90.00
#
_symmetry.space_group_name_H-M   'P 1'
#
loop_
_entity.id
_entity.type
_entity.pdbx_description
1 polymer ?
#
loop_
_entity_poly.entity_id
_entity_poly.type
_entity_poly.pdbx_seq_one_letter_code
_entity_poly.pdbx_strand_id
1 'polypeptide(L)'
;HEAALFALDAHPKLPAAPSLPRRSATEGMVAQAAWGIPGVMVLDDGSLLVDEAAIDPAAPLVDGGVGGEPFVGLRAFLEVLAGRVGPFKLQLTGPLTLALALHAVGVDADRAFAVAGKAVTARIGAALAAARRAAPGATPVLFLDEPGLTAALDPGFPFELESALDLVSSAMALVEESAIAGLHCCGRADWQAVLQAGPQILSLPVGAGAVEHAGALAGFLERGGWIAWGAVPTDGPLTMAADVLWRHLWAEWDGLTAAGCDPVLLRQRAIITPACGLVGFEPRQAEQVSALAAHLAQRLESQSLGTGVDLGA
;
A
#
# COMPACT_ATOMS: atom_id res chain seq x y z
N HIS A 1 -7.42 -3.16 -19.33
CA HIS A 1 -6.31 -3.88 -19.97
C HIS A 1 -5.13 -2.94 -20.27
N GLU A 2 -5.37 -1.77 -20.88
CA GLU A 2 -4.35 -0.77 -21.21
C GLU A 2 -3.52 -0.34 -19.97
N ALA A 3 -4.18 0.00 -18.86
CA ALA A 3 -3.49 0.37 -17.64
C ALA A 3 -2.63 -0.77 -17.06
N ALA A 4 -3.05 -2.03 -17.26
CA ALA A 4 -2.27 -3.19 -16.84
C ALA A 4 -0.99 -3.36 -17.68
N LEU A 5 -1.09 -3.16 -18.99
CA LEU A 5 0.08 -3.16 -19.88
C LEU A 5 1.03 -2.01 -19.55
N PHE A 6 0.49 -0.80 -19.35
CA PHE A 6 1.29 0.34 -18.92
C PHE A 6 2.07 0.05 -17.64
N ALA A 7 1.45 -0.58 -16.63
CA ALA A 7 2.14 -0.92 -15.39
C ALA A 7 3.33 -1.88 -15.60
N LEU A 8 3.23 -2.83 -16.53
CA LEU A 8 4.33 -3.73 -16.87
C LEU A 8 5.46 -3.00 -17.60
N ASP A 9 5.12 -2.15 -18.55
CA ASP A 9 6.10 -1.44 -19.39
C ASP A 9 6.83 -0.34 -18.60
N ALA A 10 6.11 0.41 -17.76
CA ALA A 10 6.67 1.51 -16.99
C ALA A 10 7.53 1.03 -15.80
N HIS A 11 7.16 -0.10 -15.18
CA HIS A 11 7.82 -0.63 -13.98
C HIS A 11 8.14 -2.13 -14.10
N PRO A 12 8.98 -2.55 -15.06
CA PRO A 12 9.20 -3.98 -15.36
C PRO A 12 9.78 -4.77 -14.20
N LYS A 13 10.50 -4.13 -13.25
CA LYS A 13 11.06 -4.80 -12.07
C LYS A 13 10.00 -5.12 -11.01
N LEU A 14 9.05 -4.21 -10.79
CA LEU A 14 7.97 -4.37 -9.82
C LEU A 14 6.69 -3.69 -10.34
N PRO A 15 6.01 -4.28 -11.34
CA PRO A 15 4.74 -3.73 -11.82
C PRO A 15 3.66 -3.85 -10.74
N ALA A 16 2.81 -2.83 -10.65
CA ALA A 16 1.73 -2.75 -9.67
C ALA A 16 0.36 -2.88 -10.35
N ALA A 17 -0.53 -3.65 -9.73
CA ALA A 17 -1.91 -3.76 -10.18
C ALA A 17 -2.58 -2.38 -10.19
N PRO A 18 -3.20 -1.94 -11.30
CA PRO A 18 -3.89 -0.67 -11.34
C PRO A 18 -5.21 -0.73 -10.57
N SER A 19 -5.53 0.35 -9.87
CA SER A 19 -6.87 0.68 -9.38
C SER A 19 -7.38 1.88 -10.17
N LEU A 20 -8.58 1.80 -10.71
CA LEU A 20 -9.11 2.75 -11.70
C LEU A 20 -10.41 3.41 -11.23
N PRO A 21 -10.43 4.17 -10.11
CA PRO A 21 -11.65 4.76 -9.57
C PRO A 21 -12.28 5.82 -10.50
N ARG A 22 -11.54 6.32 -11.49
CA ARG A 22 -12.08 7.17 -12.56
C ARG A 22 -12.84 6.37 -13.62
N ARG A 23 -12.57 5.07 -13.78
CA ARG A 23 -13.37 4.16 -14.61
C ARG A 23 -14.70 3.81 -13.95
N SER A 24 -14.60 3.48 -12.66
CA SER A 24 -15.75 3.15 -11.80
C SER A 24 -15.43 3.57 -10.38
N ALA A 25 -16.29 4.35 -9.75
CA ALA A 25 -16.12 4.77 -8.36
C ALA A 25 -16.07 3.58 -7.39
N THR A 26 -16.61 2.43 -7.78
CA THR A 26 -16.52 1.19 -7.00
C THR A 26 -15.09 0.62 -6.92
N GLU A 27 -14.18 1.03 -7.80
CA GLU A 27 -12.74 0.75 -7.67
C GLU A 27 -12.03 1.71 -6.69
N GLY A 28 -12.74 2.68 -6.10
CA GLY A 28 -12.24 3.48 -5.01
C GLY A 28 -11.90 2.62 -3.79
N MET A 29 -10.86 2.99 -3.06
CA MET A 29 -10.25 2.18 -2.02
C MET A 29 -11.27 1.62 -1.01
N VAL A 30 -12.10 2.49 -0.40
CA VAL A 30 -13.12 2.10 0.58
C VAL A 30 -14.26 1.33 -0.09
N ALA A 31 -14.74 1.80 -1.24
CA ALA A 31 -15.81 1.17 -2.00
C ALA A 31 -15.43 -0.27 -2.41
N GLN A 32 -14.21 -0.46 -2.89
CA GLN A 32 -13.67 -1.77 -3.25
C GLN A 32 -13.60 -2.70 -2.03
N ALA A 33 -13.14 -2.18 -0.88
CA ALA A 33 -13.03 -2.97 0.35
C ALA A 33 -14.39 -3.36 0.93
N ALA A 34 -15.37 -2.48 0.85
CA ALA A 34 -16.71 -2.70 1.37
C ALA A 34 -17.62 -3.54 0.47
N TRP A 35 -17.24 -3.70 -0.81
CA TRP A 35 -18.04 -4.44 -1.79
C TRP A 35 -18.35 -5.87 -1.35
N GLY A 36 -19.58 -6.30 -1.49
CA GLY A 36 -20.00 -7.68 -1.19
C GLY A 36 -20.09 -8.02 0.30
N ILE A 37 -19.90 -7.06 1.21
CA ILE A 37 -20.23 -7.23 2.63
C ILE A 37 -21.75 -7.23 2.76
N PRO A 38 -22.38 -8.29 3.30
CA PRO A 38 -23.80 -8.32 3.56
C PRO A 38 -24.25 -7.13 4.44
N GLY A 39 -25.32 -6.45 4.04
CA GLY A 39 -25.79 -5.23 4.73
C GLY A 39 -25.08 -3.95 4.31
N VAL A 40 -24.06 -4.01 3.45
CA VAL A 40 -23.36 -2.83 2.89
C VAL A 40 -23.63 -2.73 1.39
N MET A 41 -24.18 -1.61 0.97
CA MET A 41 -24.37 -1.26 -0.44
C MET A 41 -23.37 -0.19 -0.84
N VAL A 42 -22.61 -0.45 -1.88
CA VAL A 42 -21.73 0.55 -2.52
C VAL A 42 -22.54 1.22 -3.62
N LEU A 43 -22.69 2.54 -3.53
CA LEU A 43 -23.43 3.35 -4.51
C LEU A 43 -22.56 3.67 -5.74
N ASP A 44 -23.19 4.18 -6.80
CA ASP A 44 -22.51 4.50 -8.07
C ASP A 44 -21.42 5.57 -7.94
N ASP A 45 -21.49 6.43 -6.92
CA ASP A 45 -20.49 7.43 -6.59
C ASP A 45 -19.38 6.91 -5.64
N GLY A 46 -19.45 5.63 -5.26
CA GLY A 46 -18.50 4.98 -4.35
C GLY A 46 -18.79 5.20 -2.87
N SER A 47 -19.86 5.93 -2.51
CA SER A 47 -20.29 6.07 -1.13
C SER A 47 -20.95 4.78 -0.62
N LEU A 48 -21.00 4.64 0.73
CA LEU A 48 -21.56 3.48 1.38
C LEU A 48 -22.94 3.80 1.95
N LEU A 49 -23.91 2.91 1.73
CA LEU A 49 -25.18 2.86 2.42
C LEU A 49 -25.24 1.56 3.22
N VAL A 50 -25.63 1.65 4.48
CA VAL A 50 -25.57 0.52 5.42
C VAL A 50 -26.94 0.20 5.98
N ASP A 51 -27.31 -1.08 5.95
CA ASP A 51 -28.35 -1.65 6.79
C ASP A 51 -27.66 -2.39 7.95
N GLU A 52 -27.52 -1.71 9.08
CA GLU A 52 -26.78 -2.25 10.24
C GLU A 52 -27.39 -3.56 10.76
N ALA A 53 -28.70 -3.73 10.64
CA ALA A 53 -29.41 -4.95 11.09
C ALA A 53 -29.04 -6.17 10.22
N ALA A 54 -28.65 -5.95 8.97
CA ALA A 54 -28.24 -7.00 8.03
C ALA A 54 -26.73 -7.30 8.08
N ILE A 55 -25.94 -6.51 8.82
CA ILE A 55 -24.51 -6.76 8.97
C ILE A 55 -24.27 -7.92 9.92
N ASP A 56 -23.70 -9.01 9.38
CA ASP A 56 -23.27 -10.18 10.14
C ASP A 56 -21.76 -10.43 9.91
N PRO A 57 -20.93 -10.27 10.96
CA PRO A 57 -19.49 -10.56 10.87
C PRO A 57 -19.17 -12.01 10.46
N ALA A 58 -20.08 -12.95 10.67
CA ALA A 58 -19.89 -14.35 10.30
C ALA A 58 -20.23 -14.63 8.82
N ALA A 59 -20.99 -13.75 8.17
CA ALA A 59 -21.40 -13.94 6.79
C ALA A 59 -20.23 -13.85 5.80
N PRO A 60 -20.18 -14.70 4.77
CA PRO A 60 -19.14 -14.60 3.72
C PRO A 60 -19.44 -13.41 2.80
N LEU A 61 -18.38 -12.94 2.12
CA LEU A 61 -18.53 -11.95 1.05
C LEU A 61 -19.34 -12.52 -0.12
N VAL A 62 -20.31 -11.77 -0.61
CA VAL A 62 -21.24 -12.21 -1.68
C VAL A 62 -20.51 -12.41 -3.01
N ASP A 63 -19.45 -11.64 -3.28
CA ASP A 63 -18.67 -11.67 -4.53
C ASP A 63 -17.52 -12.69 -4.54
N GLY A 64 -17.34 -13.46 -3.46
CA GLY A 64 -16.24 -14.40 -3.30
C GLY A 64 -14.86 -13.73 -3.17
N GLY A 65 -14.82 -12.44 -2.89
CA GLY A 65 -13.62 -11.66 -2.52
C GLY A 65 -13.04 -10.75 -3.60
N VAL A 66 -12.77 -11.22 -4.82
CA VAL A 66 -12.19 -10.40 -5.92
C VAL A 66 -12.90 -10.62 -7.26
N GLY A 67 -14.09 -11.18 -7.23
CA GLY A 67 -14.88 -11.52 -8.42
C GLY A 67 -15.70 -10.34 -8.99
N GLY A 68 -16.03 -9.36 -8.17
CA GLY A 68 -16.97 -8.29 -8.49
C GLY A 68 -16.42 -7.19 -9.39
N GLU A 69 -17.28 -6.22 -9.71
CA GLU A 69 -16.98 -5.04 -10.52
C GLU A 69 -15.76 -4.23 -10.03
N PRO A 70 -15.55 -4.04 -8.71
CA PRO A 70 -14.42 -3.25 -8.21
C PRO A 70 -13.04 -3.86 -8.50
N PHE A 71 -12.98 -5.10 -8.95
CA PHE A 71 -11.73 -5.82 -9.18
C PHE A 71 -11.41 -6.06 -10.66
N VAL A 72 -12.08 -5.35 -11.57
CA VAL A 72 -11.82 -5.46 -13.02
C VAL A 72 -10.37 -5.10 -13.36
N GLY A 73 -9.83 -4.02 -12.76
CA GLY A 73 -8.43 -3.62 -12.93
C GLY A 73 -7.46 -4.70 -12.46
N LEU A 74 -7.69 -5.26 -11.27
CA LEU A 74 -6.89 -6.36 -10.73
C LEU A 74 -6.93 -7.59 -11.63
N ARG A 75 -8.11 -8.02 -12.08
CA ARG A 75 -8.22 -9.20 -12.97
C ARG A 75 -7.51 -9.00 -14.29
N ALA A 76 -7.68 -7.83 -14.92
CA ALA A 76 -6.97 -7.50 -16.17
C ALA A 76 -5.44 -7.49 -15.98
N PHE A 77 -4.96 -7.07 -14.81
CA PHE A 77 -3.53 -7.12 -14.48
C PHE A 77 -3.06 -8.57 -14.33
N LEU A 78 -3.79 -9.40 -13.62
CA LEU A 78 -3.44 -10.82 -13.46
C LEU A 78 -3.42 -11.57 -14.81
N GLU A 79 -4.28 -11.23 -15.76
CA GLU A 79 -4.28 -11.80 -17.11
C GLU A 79 -2.96 -11.50 -17.86
N VAL A 80 -2.44 -10.27 -17.77
CA VAL A 80 -1.20 -9.89 -18.46
C VAL A 80 0.07 -10.34 -17.73
N LEU A 81 -0.04 -10.86 -16.50
CA LEU A 81 1.09 -11.43 -15.76
C LEU A 81 1.42 -12.87 -16.17
N ALA A 82 0.65 -13.48 -17.05
CA ALA A 82 0.87 -14.89 -17.46
C ALA A 82 2.32 -15.13 -17.93
N GLY A 83 2.98 -16.12 -17.32
CA GLY A 83 4.38 -16.45 -17.62
C GLY A 83 5.44 -15.56 -16.96
N ARG A 84 5.05 -14.59 -16.13
CA ARG A 84 6.01 -13.77 -15.38
C ARG A 84 6.74 -14.61 -14.33
N VAL A 85 8.05 -14.33 -14.15
CA VAL A 85 8.94 -14.91 -13.12
C VAL A 85 9.38 -13.78 -12.20
N GLY A 86 9.26 -12.62 -12.20
CA GLY A 86 9.70 -11.58 -11.29
C GLY A 86 8.60 -11.20 -10.28
N PRO A 87 8.90 -10.38 -9.29
CA PRO A 87 7.92 -9.89 -8.35
C PRO A 87 6.91 -8.97 -9.03
N PHE A 88 5.73 -8.85 -8.42
CA PHE A 88 4.69 -7.90 -8.80
C PHE A 88 3.91 -7.44 -7.57
N LYS A 89 3.39 -6.22 -7.61
CA LYS A 89 2.68 -5.60 -6.49
C LYS A 89 1.17 -5.73 -6.67
N LEU A 90 0.50 -6.17 -5.62
CA LEU A 90 -0.93 -6.04 -5.40
C LEU A 90 -1.17 -5.07 -4.23
N GLN A 91 -2.35 -4.47 -4.16
CA GLN A 91 -2.78 -3.68 -3.00
C GLN A 91 -4.25 -3.96 -2.69
N LEU A 92 -4.55 -3.94 -1.40
CA LEU A 92 -5.89 -3.98 -0.85
C LEU A 92 -5.99 -2.94 0.26
N THR A 93 -7.17 -2.40 0.47
CA THR A 93 -7.43 -1.57 1.65
C THR A 93 -7.29 -2.44 2.89
N GLY A 94 -6.57 -1.93 3.89
CA GLY A 94 -6.38 -2.64 5.13
C GLY A 94 -7.62 -2.61 6.05
N PRO A 95 -7.64 -3.48 7.06
CA PRO A 95 -8.84 -3.68 7.88
C PRO A 95 -9.17 -2.50 8.79
N LEU A 96 -8.18 -1.76 9.28
CA LEU A 96 -8.42 -0.58 10.12
C LEU A 96 -9.12 0.53 9.32
N THR A 97 -8.63 0.80 8.11
CA THR A 97 -9.24 1.80 7.23
C THR A 97 -10.67 1.44 6.88
N LEU A 98 -10.95 0.16 6.60
CA LEU A 98 -12.32 -0.29 6.34
C LEU A 98 -13.19 -0.18 7.58
N ALA A 99 -12.69 -0.53 8.78
CA ALA A 99 -13.44 -0.40 10.03
C ALA A 99 -13.83 1.05 10.32
N LEU A 100 -12.88 1.99 10.14
CA LEU A 100 -13.14 3.43 10.28
C LEU A 100 -14.20 3.91 9.29
N ALA A 101 -14.15 3.46 8.04
CA ALA A 101 -15.12 3.84 7.02
C ALA A 101 -16.53 3.32 7.33
N LEU A 102 -16.64 2.08 7.79
CA LEU A 102 -17.92 1.49 8.21
C LEU A 102 -18.47 2.22 9.45
N HIS A 103 -17.62 2.50 10.43
CA HIS A 103 -18.01 3.25 11.62
C HIS A 103 -18.48 4.67 11.28
N ALA A 104 -17.82 5.34 10.37
CA ALA A 104 -18.18 6.70 9.92
C ALA A 104 -19.58 6.78 9.26
N VAL A 105 -20.08 5.66 8.69
CA VAL A 105 -21.44 5.59 8.10
C VAL A 105 -22.45 4.96 9.05
N GLY A 106 -22.13 4.84 10.35
CA GLY A 106 -23.07 4.51 11.42
C GLY A 106 -23.06 3.06 11.88
N VAL A 107 -22.12 2.22 11.44
CA VAL A 107 -21.93 0.89 12.01
C VAL A 107 -21.33 1.00 13.41
N ASP A 108 -21.87 0.25 14.36
CA ASP A 108 -21.29 0.12 15.70
C ASP A 108 -19.79 -0.22 15.63
N ALA A 109 -18.98 0.37 16.51
CA ALA A 109 -17.51 0.27 16.44
C ALA A 109 -17.00 -1.17 16.50
N ASP A 110 -17.50 -1.98 17.44
CA ASP A 110 -17.05 -3.38 17.59
C ASP A 110 -17.46 -4.22 16.38
N ARG A 111 -18.68 -3.97 15.86
CA ARG A 111 -19.18 -4.64 14.66
C ARG A 111 -18.40 -4.23 13.41
N ALA A 112 -18.12 -2.94 13.22
CA ALA A 112 -17.30 -2.43 12.13
C ALA A 112 -15.92 -3.08 12.12
N PHE A 113 -15.31 -3.19 13.29
CA PHE A 113 -14.00 -3.83 13.50
C PHE A 113 -14.03 -5.31 13.11
N ALA A 114 -14.99 -6.08 13.61
CA ALA A 114 -15.12 -7.51 13.33
C ALA A 114 -15.39 -7.78 11.84
N VAL A 115 -16.29 -7.01 11.22
CA VAL A 115 -16.64 -7.13 9.80
C VAL A 115 -15.46 -6.79 8.91
N ALA A 116 -14.75 -5.70 9.20
CA ALA A 116 -13.59 -5.27 8.42
C ALA A 116 -12.47 -6.32 8.44
N GLY A 117 -12.14 -6.86 9.61
CA GLY A 117 -11.16 -7.94 9.73
C GLY A 117 -11.52 -9.16 8.90
N LYS A 118 -12.79 -9.60 8.97
CA LYS A 118 -13.28 -10.74 8.20
C LYS A 118 -13.24 -10.50 6.69
N ALA A 119 -13.74 -9.33 6.26
CA ALA A 119 -13.80 -8.97 4.84
C ALA A 119 -12.38 -8.90 4.23
N VAL A 120 -11.44 -8.22 4.89
CA VAL A 120 -10.07 -8.08 4.39
C VAL A 120 -9.35 -9.44 4.39
N THR A 121 -9.53 -10.27 5.42
CA THR A 121 -9.02 -11.66 5.44
C THR A 121 -9.49 -12.45 4.22
N ALA A 122 -10.77 -12.41 3.90
CA ALA A 122 -11.32 -13.10 2.75
C ALA A 122 -10.75 -12.56 1.42
N ARG A 123 -10.55 -11.25 1.30
CA ARG A 123 -9.97 -10.63 0.10
C ARG A 123 -8.50 -10.96 -0.08
N ILE A 124 -7.71 -10.94 0.99
CA ILE A 124 -6.30 -11.37 0.96
C ILE A 124 -6.21 -12.78 0.40
N GLY A 125 -6.96 -13.73 0.97
CA GLY A 125 -6.97 -15.12 0.51
C GLY A 125 -7.39 -15.25 -0.97
N ALA A 126 -8.45 -14.54 -1.39
CA ALA A 126 -8.93 -14.56 -2.78
C ALA A 126 -7.92 -13.94 -3.76
N ALA A 127 -7.32 -12.80 -3.42
CA ALA A 127 -6.33 -12.11 -4.25
C ALA A 127 -5.06 -12.94 -4.43
N LEU A 128 -4.52 -13.51 -3.35
CA LEU A 128 -3.32 -14.35 -3.38
C LEU A 128 -3.58 -15.68 -4.13
N ALA A 129 -4.76 -16.27 -3.97
CA ALA A 129 -5.15 -17.45 -4.75
C ALA A 129 -5.26 -17.13 -6.25
N ALA A 130 -5.83 -15.99 -6.62
CA ALA A 130 -5.90 -15.53 -8.01
C ALA A 130 -4.51 -15.25 -8.60
N ALA A 131 -3.65 -14.56 -7.84
CA ALA A 131 -2.26 -14.27 -8.21
C ALA A 131 -1.45 -15.55 -8.47
N ARG A 132 -1.57 -16.53 -7.58
CA ARG A 132 -0.88 -17.82 -7.72
C ARG A 132 -1.32 -18.60 -8.97
N ARG A 133 -2.61 -18.53 -9.32
CA ARG A 133 -3.12 -19.14 -10.56
C ARG A 133 -2.61 -18.44 -11.81
N ALA A 134 -2.55 -17.10 -11.79
CA ALA A 134 -2.15 -16.30 -12.94
C ALA A 134 -0.63 -16.38 -13.22
N ALA A 135 0.19 -16.32 -12.18
CA ALA A 135 1.65 -16.27 -12.28
C ALA A 135 2.32 -17.17 -11.22
N PRO A 136 2.25 -18.52 -11.34
CA PRO A 136 2.73 -19.45 -10.33
C PRO A 136 4.25 -19.40 -10.09
N GLY A 137 5.03 -18.87 -11.04
CA GLY A 137 6.48 -18.70 -10.94
C GLY A 137 6.92 -17.33 -10.42
N ALA A 138 5.99 -16.42 -10.13
CA ALA A 138 6.28 -15.08 -9.67
C ALA A 138 6.01 -14.93 -8.16
N THR A 139 6.67 -13.93 -7.54
CA THR A 139 6.48 -13.62 -6.12
C THR A 139 5.53 -12.43 -5.97
N PRO A 140 4.32 -12.61 -5.43
CA PRO A 140 3.46 -11.48 -5.13
C PRO A 140 4.01 -10.67 -3.95
N VAL A 141 3.88 -9.35 -4.04
CA VAL A 141 4.08 -8.38 -2.97
C VAL A 141 2.71 -7.75 -2.72
N LEU A 142 2.07 -8.05 -1.60
CA LEU A 142 0.75 -7.52 -1.31
C LEU A 142 0.85 -6.42 -0.25
N PHE A 143 0.42 -5.22 -0.63
CA PHE A 143 0.31 -4.09 0.27
C PHE A 143 -1.08 -4.00 0.88
N LEU A 144 -1.15 -3.78 2.20
CA LEU A 144 -2.32 -3.25 2.85
C LEU A 144 -2.19 -1.73 2.93
N ASP A 145 -3.13 -1.02 2.30
CA ASP A 145 -3.19 0.44 2.32
C ASP A 145 -4.01 0.88 3.54
N GLU A 146 -3.34 1.49 4.52
CA GLU A 146 -3.89 1.87 5.82
C GLU A 146 -3.75 3.36 6.13
N PRO A 147 -4.38 4.26 5.36
CA PRO A 147 -4.45 5.67 5.74
C PRO A 147 -5.13 5.89 7.10
N GLY A 148 -5.96 4.96 7.56
CA GLY A 148 -6.56 4.96 8.89
C GLY A 148 -5.57 5.01 10.06
N LEU A 149 -4.32 4.59 9.85
CA LEU A 149 -3.26 4.72 10.85
C LEU A 149 -2.93 6.19 11.18
N THR A 150 -3.19 7.13 10.26
CA THR A 150 -3.06 8.56 10.56
C THR A 150 -4.09 9.02 11.59
N ALA A 151 -5.31 8.50 11.50
CA ALA A 151 -6.38 8.81 12.46
C ALA A 151 -6.09 8.31 13.87
N ALA A 152 -5.24 7.30 14.03
CA ALA A 152 -4.83 6.78 15.33
C ALA A 152 -4.05 7.81 16.19
N LEU A 153 -3.59 8.91 15.60
CA LEU A 153 -2.99 10.04 16.30
C LEU A 153 -4.04 11.03 16.86
N ASP A 154 -5.30 10.91 16.47
CA ASP A 154 -6.36 11.83 16.85
C ASP A 154 -6.98 11.45 18.21
N PRO A 155 -7.25 12.42 19.10
CA PRO A 155 -7.91 12.16 20.38
C PRO A 155 -9.31 11.53 20.27
N GLY A 156 -9.95 11.65 19.11
CA GLY A 156 -11.27 11.08 18.79
C GLY A 156 -11.23 9.73 18.10
N PHE A 157 -10.08 9.06 18.07
CA PHE A 157 -9.96 7.74 17.46
C PHE A 157 -10.90 6.73 18.14
N PRO A 158 -11.77 6.04 17.39
CA PRO A 158 -12.88 5.29 17.98
C PRO A 158 -12.50 3.90 18.51
N PHE A 159 -11.27 3.45 18.31
CA PHE A 159 -10.82 2.10 18.70
C PHE A 159 -9.68 2.17 19.71
N GLU A 160 -9.47 1.11 20.47
CA GLU A 160 -8.25 0.95 21.24
C GLU A 160 -7.05 0.73 20.30
N LEU A 161 -5.96 1.50 20.47
CA LEU A 161 -4.82 1.48 19.57
C LEU A 161 -4.18 0.09 19.44
N GLU A 162 -4.02 -0.62 20.56
CA GLU A 162 -3.45 -1.98 20.58
C GLU A 162 -4.32 -2.93 19.74
N SER A 163 -5.64 -2.90 19.94
CA SER A 163 -6.58 -3.72 19.15
C SER A 163 -6.54 -3.38 17.66
N ALA A 164 -6.40 -2.09 17.31
CA ALA A 164 -6.29 -1.65 15.92
C ALA A 164 -4.99 -2.17 15.27
N LEU A 165 -3.87 -2.14 15.99
CA LEU A 165 -2.60 -2.68 15.52
C LEU A 165 -2.64 -4.21 15.41
N ASP A 166 -3.28 -4.91 16.35
CA ASP A 166 -3.47 -6.37 16.29
C ASP A 166 -4.32 -6.79 15.10
N LEU A 167 -5.34 -5.99 14.75
CA LEU A 167 -6.16 -6.22 13.56
C LEU A 167 -5.32 -6.14 12.28
N VAL A 168 -4.48 -5.11 12.16
CA VAL A 168 -3.56 -4.95 11.02
C VAL A 168 -2.52 -6.06 11.02
N SER A 169 -1.91 -6.37 12.17
CA SER A 169 -0.89 -7.42 12.33
C SER A 169 -1.43 -8.79 11.91
N SER A 170 -2.65 -9.13 12.31
CA SER A 170 -3.31 -10.38 11.92
C SER A 170 -3.49 -10.49 10.40
N ALA A 171 -3.85 -9.38 9.73
CA ALA A 171 -3.95 -9.34 8.28
C ALA A 171 -2.57 -9.43 7.60
N MET A 172 -1.54 -8.78 8.17
CA MET A 172 -0.16 -8.86 7.68
C MET A 172 0.38 -10.29 7.77
N ALA A 173 0.17 -10.99 8.89
CA ALA A 173 0.59 -12.37 9.08
C ALA A 173 -0.04 -13.30 8.02
N LEU A 174 -1.32 -13.09 7.67
CA LEU A 174 -1.96 -13.86 6.61
C LEU A 174 -1.34 -13.61 5.23
N VAL A 175 -0.91 -12.37 4.95
CA VAL A 175 -0.18 -12.06 3.70
C VAL A 175 1.15 -12.80 3.64
N GLU A 176 1.91 -12.84 4.75
CA GLU A 176 3.23 -13.47 4.84
C GLU A 176 3.22 -14.97 4.54
N GLU A 177 2.11 -15.65 4.74
CA GLU A 177 1.99 -17.07 4.40
C GLU A 177 2.27 -17.38 2.91
N SER A 178 2.09 -16.40 2.02
CA SER A 178 2.10 -16.63 0.58
C SER A 178 2.65 -15.48 -0.28
N ALA A 179 3.03 -14.38 0.32
CA ALA A 179 3.49 -13.16 -0.35
C ALA A 179 4.45 -12.37 0.53
N ILE A 180 5.12 -11.38 -0.04
CA ILE A 180 5.84 -10.38 0.74
C ILE A 180 4.81 -9.35 1.23
N ALA A 181 4.78 -9.13 2.55
CA ALA A 181 3.81 -8.27 3.19
C ALA A 181 4.27 -6.80 3.21
N GLY A 182 3.53 -5.92 2.54
CA GLY A 182 3.74 -4.48 2.53
C GLY A 182 2.65 -3.74 3.30
N LEU A 183 3.01 -2.68 4.00
CA LEU A 183 2.08 -1.78 4.69
C LEU A 183 2.30 -0.36 4.20
N HIS A 184 1.23 0.29 3.73
CA HIS A 184 1.28 1.68 3.25
C HIS A 184 0.40 2.59 4.10
N CYS A 185 0.97 3.71 4.54
CA CYS A 185 0.23 4.84 5.10
C CYS A 185 0.70 6.13 4.42
N CYS A 186 -0.24 6.88 3.85
CA CYS A 186 0.07 8.09 3.07
C CYS A 186 0.18 9.37 3.90
N GLY A 187 0.07 9.30 5.23
CA GLY A 187 0.19 10.43 6.15
C GLY A 187 1.24 10.21 7.24
N ARG A 188 1.26 11.10 8.22
CA ARG A 188 2.05 10.90 9.45
C ARG A 188 1.39 9.83 10.31
N ALA A 189 2.20 8.97 10.90
CA ALA A 189 1.77 7.93 11.83
C ALA A 189 2.82 7.75 12.92
N ASP A 190 2.48 7.05 13.98
CA ASP A 190 3.48 6.51 14.92
C ASP A 190 4.18 5.32 14.26
N TRP A 191 5.28 5.62 13.54
CA TRP A 191 6.01 4.59 12.79
C TRP A 191 6.58 3.49 13.67
N GLN A 192 6.86 3.77 14.95
CA GLN A 192 7.27 2.73 15.89
C GLN A 192 6.13 1.75 16.16
N ALA A 193 4.92 2.25 16.38
CA ALA A 193 3.73 1.41 16.56
C ALA A 193 3.36 0.67 15.27
N VAL A 194 3.39 1.36 14.12
CA VAL A 194 3.10 0.76 12.79
C VAL A 194 4.02 -0.41 12.47
N LEU A 195 5.31 -0.32 12.82
CA LEU A 195 6.26 -1.41 12.60
C LEU A 195 5.98 -2.64 13.47
N GLN A 196 5.24 -2.51 14.58
CA GLN A 196 4.80 -3.65 15.39
C GLN A 196 3.75 -4.51 14.67
N ALA A 197 3.04 -3.96 13.69
CA ALA A 197 2.14 -4.75 12.85
C ALA A 197 2.86 -5.76 11.93
N GLY A 198 4.21 -5.75 11.89
CA GLY A 198 5.03 -6.78 11.25
C GLY A 198 5.21 -6.66 9.73
N PRO A 199 5.21 -5.45 9.09
CA PRO A 199 5.46 -5.38 7.66
C PRO A 199 6.88 -5.82 7.31
N GLN A 200 7.05 -6.43 6.13
CA GLN A 200 8.35 -6.66 5.51
C GLN A 200 8.77 -5.47 4.65
N ILE A 201 7.78 -4.73 4.13
CA ILE A 201 7.99 -3.46 3.41
C ILE A 201 7.09 -2.40 4.04
N LEU A 202 7.68 -1.33 4.56
CA LEU A 202 6.95 -0.15 5.02
C LEU A 202 6.94 0.91 3.90
N SER A 203 5.77 1.40 3.51
CA SER A 203 5.63 2.48 2.53
C SER A 203 5.10 3.75 3.19
N LEU A 204 5.87 4.83 3.07
CA LEU A 204 5.56 6.14 3.63
C LEU A 204 6.05 7.28 2.73
N PRO A 205 5.38 8.45 2.72
CA PRO A 205 5.86 9.63 2.00
C PRO A 205 7.14 10.19 2.61
N VAL A 206 8.00 10.76 1.76
CA VAL A 206 9.10 11.60 2.22
C VAL A 206 8.51 12.81 2.97
N GLY A 207 9.03 13.11 4.16
CA GLY A 207 8.50 14.16 5.03
C GLY A 207 7.36 13.72 5.97
N ALA A 208 7.01 12.44 6.01
CA ALA A 208 5.97 11.91 6.91
C ALA A 208 6.45 11.68 8.37
N GLY A 209 7.55 12.31 8.80
CA GLY A 209 8.04 12.23 10.18
C GLY A 209 8.88 10.99 10.49
N ALA A 210 9.49 10.36 9.50
CA ALA A 210 10.33 9.17 9.70
C ALA A 210 11.51 9.43 10.65
N VAL A 211 12.12 10.60 10.60
CA VAL A 211 13.27 10.97 11.44
C VAL A 211 12.95 10.92 12.94
N GLU A 212 11.73 11.23 13.33
CA GLU A 212 11.27 11.18 14.73
C GLU A 212 11.26 9.74 15.28
N HIS A 213 11.23 8.74 14.40
CA HIS A 213 11.20 7.31 14.72
C HIS A 213 12.44 6.56 14.21
N ALA A 214 13.57 7.26 14.03
CA ALA A 214 14.78 6.72 13.42
C ALA A 214 15.29 5.42 14.09
N GLY A 215 15.21 5.31 15.42
CA GLY A 215 15.62 4.10 16.13
C GLY A 215 14.80 2.86 15.76
N ALA A 216 13.48 3.02 15.62
CA ALA A 216 12.60 1.93 15.18
C ALA A 216 12.86 1.53 13.71
N LEU A 217 13.07 2.52 12.84
CA LEU A 217 13.40 2.31 11.43
C LEU A 217 14.79 1.68 11.24
N ALA A 218 15.79 2.09 12.04
CA ALA A 218 17.11 1.46 12.03
C ALA A 218 17.01 -0.04 12.35
N GLY A 219 16.35 -0.38 13.46
CA GLY A 219 16.12 -1.78 13.81
C GLY A 219 15.31 -2.56 12.78
N PHE A 220 14.33 -1.92 12.12
CA PHE A 220 13.57 -2.52 11.03
C PHE A 220 14.46 -2.86 9.82
N LEU A 221 15.29 -1.92 9.39
CA LEU A 221 16.25 -2.12 8.29
C LEU A 221 17.28 -3.21 8.61
N GLU A 222 17.83 -3.23 9.83
CA GLU A 222 18.79 -4.23 10.31
C GLU A 222 18.21 -5.65 10.30
N ARG A 223 16.91 -5.81 10.64
CA ARG A 223 16.21 -7.10 10.58
C ARG A 223 15.81 -7.52 9.17
N GLY A 224 16.15 -6.75 8.16
CA GLY A 224 15.89 -7.10 6.76
C GLY A 224 14.69 -6.40 6.13
N GLY A 225 14.06 -5.48 6.84
CA GLY A 225 12.93 -4.69 6.32
C GLY A 225 13.33 -3.78 5.17
N TRP A 226 12.35 -3.41 4.35
CA TRP A 226 12.51 -2.50 3.23
C TRP A 226 11.63 -1.27 3.42
N ILE A 227 12.09 -0.11 2.94
CA ILE A 227 11.27 1.11 2.94
C ILE A 227 10.95 1.51 1.50
N ALA A 228 9.65 1.61 1.20
CA ALA A 228 9.13 2.16 -0.05
C ALA A 228 8.88 3.67 0.17
N TRP A 229 9.85 4.47 -0.31
CA TRP A 229 9.84 5.92 -0.16
C TRP A 229 8.91 6.56 -1.17
N GLY A 230 7.84 7.20 -0.72
CA GLY A 230 6.94 8.03 -1.51
C GLY A 230 7.64 9.34 -1.88
N ALA A 231 8.58 9.27 -2.84
CA ALA A 231 9.47 10.37 -3.19
C ALA A 231 8.86 11.33 -4.23
N VAL A 232 7.80 10.92 -4.94
CA VAL A 232 7.09 11.78 -5.90
C VAL A 232 5.73 12.15 -5.29
N PRO A 233 5.52 13.44 -4.92
CA PRO A 233 4.25 13.90 -4.34
C PRO A 233 3.05 13.66 -5.25
N THR A 234 1.90 13.39 -4.64
CA THR A 234 0.63 13.11 -5.36
C THR A 234 -0.56 13.89 -4.79
N ASP A 235 -0.30 14.87 -3.93
CA ASP A 235 -1.29 15.71 -3.24
C ASP A 235 -1.58 17.03 -3.96
N GLY A 236 -0.99 17.25 -5.15
CA GLY A 236 -1.18 18.45 -5.94
C GLY A 236 -0.55 18.35 -7.33
N PRO A 237 -0.54 19.46 -8.09
CA PRO A 237 0.08 19.49 -9.41
C PRO A 237 1.55 19.13 -9.36
N LEU A 238 2.00 18.33 -10.33
CA LEU A 238 3.40 17.95 -10.46
C LEU A 238 4.24 19.14 -10.94
N THR A 239 4.86 19.85 -10.00
CA THR A 239 5.65 21.07 -10.27
C THR A 239 7.14 20.92 -10.02
N MET A 240 7.56 19.83 -9.36
CA MET A 240 8.94 19.61 -8.96
C MET A 240 9.73 18.82 -9.99
N ALA A 241 10.95 19.29 -10.28
CA ALA A 241 11.91 18.55 -11.09
C ALA A 241 12.53 17.37 -10.30
N ALA A 242 13.00 16.35 -11.00
CA ALA A 242 13.63 15.16 -10.42
C ALA A 242 14.77 15.48 -9.42
N ASP A 243 15.59 16.48 -9.71
CA ASP A 243 16.68 16.89 -8.80
C ASP A 243 16.19 17.51 -7.49
N VAL A 244 15.00 18.15 -7.49
CA VAL A 244 14.40 18.68 -6.26
C VAL A 244 13.90 17.52 -5.42
N LEU A 245 13.16 16.59 -6.04
CA LEU A 245 12.65 15.38 -5.36
C LEU A 245 13.79 14.53 -4.79
N TRP A 246 14.87 14.38 -5.55
CA TRP A 246 16.08 13.69 -5.09
C TRP A 246 16.69 14.35 -3.86
N ARG A 247 16.80 15.68 -3.83
CA ARG A 247 17.31 16.40 -2.66
C ARG A 247 16.43 16.25 -1.45
N HIS A 248 15.09 16.21 -1.61
CA HIS A 248 14.17 15.97 -0.49
C HIS A 248 14.35 14.58 0.11
N LEU A 249 14.42 13.55 -0.73
CA LEU A 249 14.71 12.19 -0.27
C LEU A 249 16.05 12.10 0.45
N TRP A 250 17.08 12.76 -0.11
CA TRP A 250 18.41 12.76 0.47
C TRP A 250 18.45 13.47 1.83
N ALA A 251 17.76 14.60 1.97
CA ALA A 251 17.63 15.31 3.24
C ALA A 251 16.94 14.47 4.32
N GLU A 252 15.93 13.67 3.95
CA GLU A 252 15.29 12.70 4.85
C GLU A 252 16.31 11.64 5.32
N TRP A 253 17.09 11.08 4.39
CA TRP A 253 18.12 10.10 4.71
C TRP A 253 19.28 10.66 5.53
N ASP A 254 19.68 11.90 5.28
CA ASP A 254 20.70 12.59 6.10
C ASP A 254 20.19 12.76 7.54
N GLY A 255 18.91 13.15 7.72
CA GLY A 255 18.28 13.22 9.02
C GLY A 255 18.24 11.87 9.75
N LEU A 256 17.83 10.81 9.06
CA LEU A 256 17.82 9.44 9.58
C LEU A 256 19.23 8.94 9.93
N THR A 257 20.22 9.25 9.09
CA THR A 257 21.61 8.89 9.34
C THR A 257 22.16 9.61 10.56
N ALA A 258 21.90 10.90 10.70
CA ALA A 258 22.28 11.69 11.87
C ALA A 258 21.61 11.15 13.16
N ALA A 259 20.44 10.54 13.04
CA ALA A 259 19.70 9.91 14.14
C ALA A 259 20.04 8.42 14.33
N GLY A 260 21.05 7.85 13.62
CA GLY A 260 21.60 6.53 13.87
C GLY A 260 21.22 5.43 12.87
N CYS A 261 20.50 5.72 11.81
CA CYS A 261 20.26 4.73 10.75
C CYS A 261 21.52 4.52 9.90
N ASP A 262 21.79 3.28 9.51
CA ASP A 262 22.88 2.95 8.58
C ASP A 262 22.60 3.52 7.17
N PRO A 263 23.42 4.44 6.65
CA PRO A 263 23.23 5.04 5.34
C PRO A 263 23.35 4.02 4.19
N VAL A 264 24.01 2.88 4.40
CA VAL A 264 24.09 1.80 3.40
C VAL A 264 22.76 1.06 3.35
N LEU A 265 22.17 0.71 4.49
CA LEU A 265 20.88 0.04 4.55
C LEU A 265 19.76 0.93 4.02
N LEU A 266 19.78 2.24 4.33
CA LEU A 266 18.80 3.20 3.78
C LEU A 266 18.76 3.19 2.24
N ARG A 267 19.92 3.01 1.57
CA ARG A 267 19.99 2.93 0.11
C ARG A 267 19.70 1.54 -0.44
N GLN A 268 20.27 0.50 0.18
CA GLN A 268 20.16 -0.87 -0.33
C GLN A 268 18.78 -1.48 -0.14
N ARG A 269 18.02 -0.99 0.85
CA ARG A 269 16.68 -1.46 1.21
C ARG A 269 15.60 -0.43 0.89
N ALA A 270 15.83 0.39 -0.14
CA ALA A 270 14.90 1.40 -0.61
C ALA A 270 14.17 0.96 -1.88
N ILE A 271 12.89 1.24 -1.92
CA ILE A 271 12.06 1.22 -3.12
C ILE A 271 11.57 2.65 -3.34
N ILE A 272 11.60 3.15 -4.57
CA ILE A 272 11.08 4.49 -4.89
C ILE A 272 9.67 4.36 -5.45
N THR A 273 8.76 5.15 -4.88
CA THR A 273 7.34 5.14 -5.25
C THR A 273 6.78 6.56 -5.35
N PRO A 274 5.63 6.75 -6.01
CA PRO A 274 4.76 7.89 -5.71
C PRO A 274 4.34 7.87 -4.24
N ALA A 275 4.04 9.04 -3.68
CA ALA A 275 3.65 9.18 -2.27
C ALA A 275 2.30 8.50 -1.95
N CYS A 276 1.38 8.50 -2.93
CA CYS A 276 0.07 7.87 -2.81
C CYS A 276 -0.48 7.48 -4.19
N GLY A 277 -1.74 7.05 -4.26
CA GLY A 277 -2.45 6.72 -5.48
C GLY A 277 -2.60 7.92 -6.44
N LEU A 278 -2.79 7.64 -7.73
CA LEU A 278 -2.80 8.63 -8.82
C LEU A 278 -4.21 9.02 -9.27
N VAL A 279 -5.23 8.76 -8.47
CA VAL A 279 -6.65 9.00 -8.82
C VAL A 279 -6.95 10.46 -9.16
N GLY A 280 -6.26 11.40 -8.52
CA GLY A 280 -6.39 12.84 -8.76
C GLY A 280 -5.76 13.35 -10.06
N PHE A 281 -4.98 12.51 -10.75
CA PHE A 281 -4.25 12.91 -11.94
C PHE A 281 -4.94 12.47 -13.25
N GLU A 282 -4.80 13.30 -14.28
CA GLU A 282 -5.08 12.89 -15.66
C GLU A 282 -4.06 11.84 -16.12
N PRO A 283 -4.38 10.98 -17.11
CA PRO A 283 -3.48 9.90 -17.56
C PRO A 283 -2.06 10.38 -17.86
N ARG A 284 -1.91 11.51 -18.57
CA ARG A 284 -0.61 12.09 -18.90
C ARG A 284 0.20 12.50 -17.66
N GLN A 285 -0.47 13.01 -16.62
CA GLN A 285 0.21 13.38 -15.36
C GLN A 285 0.60 12.12 -14.58
N ALA A 286 -0.24 11.08 -14.60
CA ALA A 286 0.07 9.79 -14.00
C ALA A 286 1.30 9.14 -14.66
N GLU A 287 1.42 9.23 -16.00
CA GLU A 287 2.62 8.82 -16.74
C GLU A 287 3.86 9.60 -16.32
N GLN A 288 3.74 10.92 -16.13
CA GLN A 288 4.85 11.76 -15.66
C GLN A 288 5.31 11.41 -14.24
N VAL A 289 4.38 11.18 -13.32
CA VAL A 289 4.69 10.72 -11.94
C VAL A 289 5.42 9.37 -12.00
N SER A 290 4.90 8.44 -12.80
CA SER A 290 5.52 7.13 -13.01
C SER A 290 6.93 7.23 -13.56
N ALA A 291 7.15 8.06 -14.58
CA ALA A 291 8.46 8.30 -15.18
C ALA A 291 9.46 8.93 -14.18
N LEU A 292 9.00 9.87 -13.33
CA LEU A 292 9.84 10.45 -12.29
C LEU A 292 10.24 9.42 -11.23
N ALA A 293 9.31 8.59 -10.77
CA ALA A 293 9.61 7.53 -9.81
C ALA A 293 10.64 6.54 -10.40
N ALA A 294 10.47 6.14 -11.66
CA ALA A 294 11.43 5.28 -12.37
C ALA A 294 12.81 5.95 -12.51
N HIS A 295 12.86 7.23 -12.84
CA HIS A 295 14.12 7.99 -12.94
C HIS A 295 14.86 8.06 -11.60
N LEU A 296 14.17 8.36 -10.50
CA LEU A 296 14.75 8.38 -9.16
C LEU A 296 15.26 7.00 -8.74
N ALA A 297 14.53 5.94 -9.06
CA ALA A 297 14.92 4.56 -8.79
C ALA A 297 16.21 4.18 -9.56
N GLN A 298 16.31 4.56 -10.84
CA GLN A 298 17.52 4.34 -11.65
C GLN A 298 18.72 5.11 -11.09
N ARG A 299 18.50 6.34 -10.62
CA ARG A 299 19.55 7.15 -9.99
C ARG A 299 20.07 6.49 -8.71
N LEU A 300 19.15 5.97 -7.86
CA LEU A 300 19.50 5.22 -6.65
C LEU A 300 20.33 3.97 -6.99
N GLU A 301 19.88 3.20 -7.96
CA GLU A 301 20.57 1.97 -8.41
C GLU A 301 21.99 2.27 -8.90
N SER A 302 22.15 3.32 -9.71
CA SER A 302 23.47 3.73 -10.24
C SER A 302 24.46 4.08 -9.13
N GLN A 303 23.98 4.74 -8.06
CA GLN A 303 24.83 5.09 -6.91
C GLN A 303 25.15 3.88 -6.04
N SER A 304 24.24 2.93 -5.91
CA SER A 304 24.47 1.69 -5.15
C SER A 304 25.49 0.77 -5.83
N LEU A 305 25.54 0.77 -7.17
CA LEU A 305 26.53 0.03 -7.95
C LEU A 305 27.90 0.73 -7.95
N GLY A 306 27.93 2.07 -7.95
CA GLY A 306 29.17 2.86 -7.91
C GLY A 306 29.95 2.71 -6.59
N THR A 307 29.29 2.47 -5.49
CA THR A 307 29.96 2.22 -4.20
C THR A 307 30.58 0.82 -4.08
N GLY A 308 30.28 -0.10 -5.01
CA GLY A 308 30.85 -1.45 -5.06
C GLY A 308 32.14 -1.55 -5.88
N VAL A 309 32.55 -0.49 -6.61
CA VAL A 309 33.71 -0.52 -7.52
C VAL A 309 34.98 0.07 -6.88
N ASP A 310 34.88 0.78 -5.77
CA ASP A 310 36.02 1.52 -5.16
C ASP A 310 36.73 0.77 -4.01
N LEU A 311 36.56 -0.54 -3.89
CA LEU A 311 37.27 -1.38 -2.91
C LEU A 311 38.33 -2.30 -3.58
N GLY A 312 38.85 -1.91 -4.72
CA GLY A 312 39.80 -2.72 -5.47
C GLY A 312 40.90 -1.90 -6.19
N ALA A 313 41.66 -1.08 -5.45
CA ALA A 313 42.98 -0.61 -5.91
C ALA A 313 43.89 -0.38 -4.71
#